data_bcb62ea62f39b883bb9ffbf9d1d4d338
#
_entry.id   bcb62ea62f39b883bb9ffbf9d1d4d338
#
_cell.length_a   1.000
_cell.length_b   1.000
_cell.length_c   1.000
_cell.angle_alpha   90.00
_cell.angle_beta   90.00
_cell.angle_gamma   90.00
#
_symmetry.space_group_name_H-M   'P 1'
#
loop_
_entity.id
_entity.type
_entity.pdbx_description
1 polymer ?
#
loop_
_entity_poly.entity_id
_entity_poly.type
_entity_poly.pdbx_seq_one_letter_code
_entity_poly.pdbx_strand_id
1 'polypeptide(L)'
;MSGMDLKRRRVVQGLGAGLLLPALGAPAVIASPRARPKLTDGVQSGDVQGDRALVWSRTDRPARMIVEWDTRSVFSEPRRLVSPVTDERLDYTARIDLRGLPADQSIFYRVRFEDARDGSLSKPWFGHLRSAPSEARNIRFVWSGDTCGQGFGINPDIGGMRIFEAMRRRQPDFFLHSGDTIYADGPIPERIETESGRIWRNRVTEAKSKVAETLDEFRGNYRYNLLDDNLRRFNAEVPQIWQWDDHETTNNWSSSKQLDERYQVKDIDVLAARARQAFLEYAPLRFQRQGRDGRIYRKVAYGPLLDVFVLDMRSYRGGNSANLQARRSAATDFLGREQLQWLKRELRGSRAQWKVIAADMPIGLCVPDGKDAQGRDRWEAIANGNDGAALGRELEIADLLRFVQRAGVRNTVWLTADVHYCAAHHYSPERAAFKDFAPFWEFVAGPLNAGSFGPNALDGTFGPQVMFQKAPLVQNSSPFAGYQFFGEVEIDAQSRALTVTLRDLDGEPVFSQELQPDGA
;
A
#
# COMPACT_ATOMS: atom_id res chain seq x y z
N MET A 1 35.30 72.24 46.79
CA MET A 1 35.51 73.42 45.92
C MET A 1 34.56 73.16 44.77
N SER A 2 33.48 73.89 44.83
CA SER A 2 33.03 75.06 44.06
C SER A 2 32.62 74.61 42.64
N GLY A 3 31.45 74.80 42.13
CA GLY A 3 30.32 75.64 42.45
C GLY A 3 29.52 75.85 41.17
N MET A 4 28.19 75.74 41.30
CA MET A 4 27.24 76.72 40.80
C MET A 4 27.36 77.16 39.30
N ASP A 5 26.32 77.39 38.53
CA ASP A 5 24.93 77.78 38.79
C ASP A 5 24.11 77.85 37.48
N LEU A 6 22.85 77.58 37.57
CA LEU A 6 21.62 78.11 36.99
C LEU A 6 21.65 79.14 35.83
N LYS A 7 20.74 78.98 34.83
CA LYS A 7 19.58 79.86 34.55
C LYS A 7 18.98 79.60 33.16
N ARG A 8 17.75 79.09 33.09
CA ARG A 8 16.44 79.74 32.72
C ARG A 8 16.38 80.59 31.46
N ARG A 9 15.52 80.21 30.51
CA ARG A 9 14.35 81.00 30.02
C ARG A 9 13.76 80.29 28.77
N ARG A 10 12.62 79.84 28.81
CA ARG A 10 11.19 80.20 28.45
C ARG A 10 11.04 80.71 27.01
N VAL A 11 9.97 80.06 26.38
CA VAL A 11 8.85 80.57 25.55
C VAL A 11 9.09 80.51 24.04
N VAL A 12 8.22 79.89 23.20
CA VAL A 12 6.84 80.23 22.85
C VAL A 12 6.18 79.09 22.02
N GLN A 13 4.88 79.02 22.11
CA GLN A 13 3.88 78.15 21.51
C GLN A 13 3.86 78.16 19.96
N GLY A 14 3.54 77.02 19.36
CA GLY A 14 3.04 76.92 18.00
C GLY A 14 2.21 75.69 17.84
N LEU A 15 0.86 75.82 17.78
CA LEU A 15 -0.12 74.80 17.51
C LEU A 15 0.08 74.17 16.15
N GLY A 16 0.17 72.81 16.10
CA GLY A 16 0.06 72.04 14.89
C GLY A 16 -0.63 70.68 15.26
N ALA A 17 -1.96 70.62 15.10
CA ALA A 17 -2.72 69.40 15.32
C ALA A 17 -2.43 68.38 14.19
N GLY A 18 -1.53 67.47 14.43
CA GLY A 18 -1.33 66.28 13.61
C GLY A 18 -2.02 65.10 14.26
N LEU A 19 -3.11 64.63 13.66
CA LEU A 19 -3.79 63.37 14.03
C LEU A 19 -2.83 62.19 13.80
N LEU A 20 -2.16 61.75 14.85
CA LEU A 20 -1.52 60.45 14.93
C LEU A 20 -2.59 59.39 15.20
N LEU A 21 -3.08 58.72 14.14
CA LEU A 21 -3.78 57.46 14.27
C LEU A 21 -2.80 56.42 14.86
N PRO A 22 -3.10 55.82 16.00
CA PRO A 22 -2.31 54.68 16.45
C PRO A 22 -2.56 53.52 15.47
N ALA A 23 -1.52 53.12 14.75
CA ALA A 23 -1.52 51.82 14.07
C ALA A 23 -1.72 50.75 15.16
N LEU A 24 -2.95 50.31 15.33
CA LEU A 24 -3.26 49.11 16.08
C LEU A 24 -2.63 47.94 15.34
N GLY A 25 -1.38 47.65 15.63
CA GLY A 25 -0.75 46.39 15.31
C GLY A 25 -1.57 45.33 16.01
N ALA A 26 -2.35 44.53 15.26
CA ALA A 26 -3.00 43.37 15.80
C ALA A 26 -1.93 42.51 16.51
N PRO A 27 -2.11 42.16 17.77
CA PRO A 27 -1.13 41.34 18.46
C PRO A 27 -0.98 40.03 17.67
N ALA A 28 0.24 39.76 17.22
CA ALA A 28 0.54 38.45 16.64
C ALA A 28 0.30 37.43 17.75
N VAL A 29 -0.82 36.71 17.66
CA VAL A 29 -1.13 35.61 18.57
C VAL A 29 -0.11 34.52 18.27
N ILE A 30 0.97 34.48 19.02
CA ILE A 30 1.91 33.36 18.99
C ILE A 30 1.18 32.20 19.69
N ALA A 31 0.49 31.38 18.90
CA ALA A 31 -0.15 30.17 19.43
C ALA A 31 0.89 29.34 20.18
N SER A 32 0.56 28.92 21.40
CA SER A 32 1.46 28.05 22.17
C SER A 32 1.73 26.77 21.37
N PRO A 33 2.89 26.10 21.56
CA PRO A 33 3.21 24.84 20.84
C PRO A 33 2.15 23.75 21.02
N ARG A 34 1.36 23.79 22.10
CA ARG A 34 0.22 22.87 22.37
C ARG A 34 -1.05 23.22 21.58
N ALA A 35 -1.16 24.45 21.10
CA ALA A 35 -2.32 24.92 20.33
C ALA A 35 -2.22 24.65 18.82
N ARG A 36 -1.07 24.27 18.31
CA ARG A 36 -0.84 24.04 16.87
C ARG A 36 -1.33 22.65 16.45
N PRO A 37 -1.84 22.48 15.21
CA PRO A 37 -2.10 21.17 14.63
C PRO A 37 -0.86 20.28 14.68
N LYS A 38 -1.06 18.97 14.81
CA LYS A 38 0.02 17.98 14.83
C LYS A 38 -0.15 17.06 13.62
N LEU A 39 0.94 16.76 12.95
CA LEU A 39 0.99 15.65 12.01
C LEU A 39 1.31 14.39 12.85
N THR A 40 0.29 13.56 13.07
CA THR A 40 0.39 12.44 14.00
C THR A 40 0.98 11.20 13.35
N ASP A 41 0.77 11.03 12.04
CA ASP A 41 0.99 9.79 11.31
C ASP A 41 2.02 9.93 10.17
N GLY A 42 2.75 11.06 10.14
CA GLY A 42 3.75 11.32 9.11
C GLY A 42 3.14 11.75 7.77
N VAL A 43 3.87 11.49 6.70
CA VAL A 43 3.46 11.77 5.32
C VAL A 43 3.68 10.54 4.45
N GLN A 44 2.87 10.42 3.40
CA GLN A 44 3.01 9.38 2.37
C GLN A 44 2.89 10.03 1.00
N SER A 45 3.53 9.44 0.00
CA SER A 45 3.26 9.75 -1.40
C SER A 45 2.87 8.49 -2.15
N GLY A 46 2.17 8.62 -3.27
CA GLY A 46 1.74 7.45 -4.04
C GLY A 46 1.24 7.76 -5.44
N ASP A 47 0.89 6.70 -6.16
CA ASP A 47 0.35 6.73 -7.52
C ASP A 47 1.11 7.68 -8.44
N VAL A 48 2.47 7.63 -8.41
CA VAL A 48 3.33 8.43 -9.27
C VAL A 48 3.20 7.95 -10.72
N GLN A 49 2.70 8.82 -11.60
CA GLN A 49 2.56 8.50 -13.03
C GLN A 49 2.52 9.79 -13.87
N GLY A 50 3.17 9.77 -15.04
CA GLY A 50 3.27 10.96 -15.88
C GLY A 50 3.85 12.14 -15.10
N ASP A 51 3.16 13.28 -15.13
CA ASP A 51 3.54 14.52 -14.44
C ASP A 51 2.89 14.67 -13.03
N ARG A 52 2.43 13.56 -12.43
CA ARG A 52 1.59 13.61 -11.21
C ARG A 52 2.08 12.68 -10.12
N ALA A 53 1.87 13.09 -8.88
CA ALA A 53 2.04 12.28 -7.68
C ALA A 53 1.01 12.71 -6.63
N LEU A 54 0.63 11.81 -5.75
CA LEU A 54 -0.28 12.09 -4.65
C LEU A 54 0.54 12.22 -3.36
N VAL A 55 0.20 13.21 -2.52
CA VAL A 55 0.74 13.37 -1.16
C VAL A 55 -0.41 13.25 -0.17
N TRP A 56 -0.23 12.43 0.85
CA TRP A 56 -1.18 12.18 1.93
C TRP A 56 -0.58 12.52 3.28
N SER A 57 -1.41 13.00 4.20
CA SER A 57 -1.07 13.14 5.62
C SER A 57 -2.33 13.21 6.47
N ARG A 58 -2.14 13.14 7.80
CA ARG A 58 -3.20 13.22 8.81
C ARG A 58 -2.83 14.20 9.92
N THR A 59 -3.83 14.84 10.49
CA THR A 59 -3.68 15.77 11.61
C THR A 59 -4.61 15.40 12.78
N ASP A 60 -4.53 16.13 13.88
CA ASP A 60 -5.27 15.86 15.12
C ASP A 60 -6.56 16.71 15.27
N ARG A 61 -6.90 17.54 14.28
CA ARG A 61 -8.04 18.49 14.35
C ARG A 61 -8.46 19.02 12.98
N PRO A 62 -9.62 19.72 12.89
CA PRO A 62 -10.00 20.38 11.64
C PRO A 62 -8.94 21.37 11.14
N ALA A 63 -8.38 21.11 9.96
CA ALA A 63 -7.28 21.89 9.39
C ALA A 63 -7.20 21.74 7.86
N ARG A 64 -6.43 22.61 7.20
CA ARG A 64 -6.09 22.49 5.78
C ARG A 64 -4.67 21.94 5.66
N MET A 65 -4.49 20.92 4.85
CA MET A 65 -3.14 20.48 4.48
C MET A 65 -2.52 21.45 3.47
N ILE A 66 -1.30 21.86 3.73
CA ILE A 66 -0.48 22.67 2.84
C ILE A 66 0.69 21.79 2.42
N VAL A 67 0.84 21.60 1.10
CA VAL A 67 2.02 20.95 0.51
C VAL A 67 2.80 21.98 -0.28
N GLU A 68 4.07 22.09 0.05
CA GLU A 68 5.04 22.86 -0.74
C GLU A 68 6.05 21.87 -1.32
N TRP A 69 6.33 21.97 -2.62
CA TRP A 69 7.28 21.09 -3.29
C TRP A 69 8.22 21.85 -4.23
N ASP A 70 9.43 21.34 -4.39
CA ASP A 70 10.49 21.88 -5.25
C ASP A 70 11.35 20.71 -5.78
N THR A 71 12.08 20.90 -6.85
CA THR A 71 13.14 20.00 -7.32
C THR A 71 14.44 20.14 -6.51
N ARG A 72 14.54 21.15 -5.67
CA ARG A 72 15.68 21.44 -4.78
C ARG A 72 15.28 21.26 -3.32
N SER A 73 16.09 20.55 -2.56
CA SER A 73 15.84 20.26 -1.13
C SER A 73 15.81 21.52 -0.24
N VAL A 74 16.36 22.62 -0.72
CA VAL A 74 16.37 23.92 0.00
C VAL A 74 15.09 24.73 -0.22
N PHE A 75 14.15 24.25 -1.04
CA PHE A 75 12.86 24.93 -1.33
C PHE A 75 13.03 26.39 -1.74
N SER A 76 13.92 26.66 -2.70
CA SER A 76 14.22 28.03 -3.15
C SER A 76 13.09 28.68 -3.97
N GLU A 77 12.29 27.86 -4.68
CA GLU A 77 11.13 28.29 -5.47
C GLU A 77 9.97 27.29 -5.34
N PRO A 78 9.46 27.08 -4.13
CA PRO A 78 8.49 26.02 -3.91
C PRO A 78 7.13 26.34 -4.55
N ARG A 79 6.54 25.39 -5.21
CA ARG A 79 5.13 25.42 -5.59
C ARG A 79 4.28 25.00 -4.39
N ARG A 80 3.22 25.77 -4.12
CA ARG A 80 2.35 25.59 -2.96
C ARG A 80 0.94 25.20 -3.38
N LEU A 81 0.41 24.15 -2.74
CA LEU A 81 -0.98 23.71 -2.87
C LEU A 81 -1.62 23.60 -1.49
N VAL A 82 -2.95 23.78 -1.43
CA VAL A 82 -3.71 23.74 -0.19
C VAL A 82 -4.95 22.87 -0.40
N SER A 83 -5.23 21.96 0.52
CA SER A 83 -6.42 21.13 0.51
C SER A 83 -7.66 21.89 1.00
N PRO A 84 -8.88 21.37 0.76
CA PRO A 84 -10.02 21.69 1.60
C PRO A 84 -9.74 21.40 3.08
N VAL A 85 -10.57 21.94 3.98
CA VAL A 85 -10.51 21.56 5.40
C VAL A 85 -10.84 20.07 5.53
N THR A 86 -9.97 19.33 6.23
CA THR A 86 -10.28 17.98 6.68
C THR A 86 -10.84 18.02 8.09
N ASP A 87 -11.71 17.08 8.42
CA ASP A 87 -12.38 16.99 9.70
C ASP A 87 -12.57 15.54 10.17
N GLU A 88 -13.28 15.34 11.27
CA GLU A 88 -13.54 14.05 11.89
C GLU A 88 -14.20 13.03 10.93
N ARG A 89 -15.01 13.48 9.98
CA ARG A 89 -15.67 12.58 9.00
C ARG A 89 -14.66 11.82 8.14
N LEU A 90 -13.48 12.40 7.92
CA LEU A 90 -12.37 11.79 7.18
C LEU A 90 -11.22 11.38 8.10
N ASP A 91 -11.46 11.23 9.41
CA ASP A 91 -10.43 11.00 10.42
C ASP A 91 -9.25 11.98 10.30
N TYR A 92 -9.56 13.23 9.94
CA TYR A 92 -8.56 14.30 9.73
C TYR A 92 -7.48 13.98 8.68
N THR A 93 -7.71 12.99 7.80
CA THR A 93 -6.82 12.70 6.67
C THR A 93 -7.03 13.71 5.54
N ALA A 94 -5.96 14.02 4.84
CA ALA A 94 -6.01 14.88 3.66
C ALA A 94 -5.04 14.38 2.59
N ARG A 95 -5.35 14.67 1.33
CA ARG A 95 -4.46 14.36 0.21
C ARG A 95 -4.51 15.46 -0.85
N ILE A 96 -3.36 15.67 -1.48
CA ILE A 96 -3.18 16.62 -2.58
C ILE A 96 -2.53 15.89 -3.75
N ASP A 97 -3.11 16.08 -4.93
CA ASP A 97 -2.59 15.58 -6.19
C ASP A 97 -1.66 16.65 -6.78
N LEU A 98 -0.37 16.43 -6.69
CA LEU A 98 0.65 17.25 -7.33
C LEU A 98 0.54 17.08 -8.84
N ARG A 99 0.68 18.16 -9.60
CA ARG A 99 0.60 18.18 -11.06
C ARG A 99 1.70 19.05 -11.65
N GLY A 100 2.05 18.78 -12.91
CA GLY A 100 3.09 19.50 -13.61
C GLY A 100 4.48 19.22 -13.00
N LEU A 101 4.68 18.00 -12.51
CA LEU A 101 5.98 17.52 -12.06
C LEU A 101 6.89 17.36 -13.28
N PRO A 102 8.13 17.82 -13.25
CA PRO A 102 9.09 17.52 -14.30
C PRO A 102 9.38 16.01 -14.30
N ALA A 103 9.57 15.42 -15.47
CA ALA A 103 9.82 13.98 -15.60
C ALA A 103 11.20 13.61 -15.05
N ASP A 104 11.29 12.44 -14.42
CA ASP A 104 12.54 11.83 -13.93
C ASP A 104 13.36 12.72 -13.00
N GLN A 105 12.70 13.50 -12.15
CA GLN A 105 13.35 14.39 -11.19
C GLN A 105 13.08 13.96 -9.75
N SER A 106 14.04 14.25 -8.86
CA SER A 106 13.78 14.23 -7.43
C SER A 106 12.85 15.39 -7.06
N ILE A 107 11.75 15.08 -6.42
CA ILE A 107 10.76 16.05 -5.93
C ILE A 107 10.82 16.03 -4.42
N PHE A 108 11.23 17.11 -3.81
CA PHE A 108 11.21 17.31 -2.37
C PHE A 108 9.91 17.99 -1.99
N TYR A 109 9.25 17.52 -0.93
CA TYR A 109 8.02 18.14 -0.45
C TYR A 109 8.02 18.28 1.07
N ARG A 110 7.30 19.29 1.55
CA ARG A 110 7.02 19.46 2.97
C ARG A 110 5.54 19.68 3.17
N VAL A 111 5.02 19.07 4.22
CA VAL A 111 3.61 19.13 4.59
C VAL A 111 3.46 19.88 5.89
N ARG A 112 2.48 20.77 5.96
CA ARG A 112 2.00 21.45 7.17
C ARG A 112 0.48 21.38 7.21
N PHE A 113 -0.06 21.54 8.39
CA PHE A 113 -1.50 21.79 8.56
C PHE A 113 -1.71 23.19 9.15
N GLU A 114 -2.71 23.89 8.61
CA GLU A 114 -3.21 25.17 9.07
C GLU A 114 -4.53 24.95 9.81
N ASP A 115 -4.58 25.28 11.10
CA ASP A 115 -5.80 25.16 11.92
C ASP A 115 -6.94 25.97 11.29
N ALA A 116 -8.10 25.34 11.14
CA ALA A 116 -9.27 25.96 10.50
C ALA A 116 -9.87 27.11 11.31
N ARG A 117 -9.53 27.24 12.61
CA ARG A 117 -10.10 28.24 13.52
C ARG A 117 -9.22 29.48 13.66
N ASP A 118 -7.92 29.32 13.84
CA ASP A 118 -7.00 30.38 14.18
C ASP A 118 -5.83 30.59 13.19
N GLY A 119 -5.74 29.73 12.15
CA GLY A 119 -4.71 29.81 11.15
C GLY A 119 -3.31 29.40 11.63
N SER A 120 -3.18 28.85 12.85
CA SER A 120 -1.89 28.40 13.35
C SER A 120 -1.34 27.22 12.55
N LEU A 121 -0.03 27.23 12.29
CA LEU A 121 0.64 26.21 11.47
C LEU A 121 1.31 25.14 12.33
N SER A 122 1.15 23.88 11.91
CA SER A 122 1.93 22.77 12.44
C SER A 122 3.43 22.91 12.17
N LYS A 123 4.26 22.11 12.86
CA LYS A 123 5.62 21.86 12.39
C LYS A 123 5.57 21.17 11.02
N PRO A 124 6.53 21.42 10.12
CA PRO A 124 6.59 20.74 8.84
C PRO A 124 7.03 19.27 9.02
N TRP A 125 6.51 18.41 8.14
CA TRP A 125 7.07 17.09 7.88
C TRP A 125 7.60 17.04 6.46
N PHE A 126 8.76 16.45 6.25
CA PHE A 126 9.44 16.43 4.97
C PHE A 126 9.35 15.03 4.36
N GLY A 127 9.27 14.99 3.05
CA GLY A 127 9.38 13.78 2.26
C GLY A 127 10.00 14.08 0.89
N HIS A 128 10.28 13.02 0.17
CA HIS A 128 10.71 13.14 -1.22
C HIS A 128 10.18 11.97 -2.04
N LEU A 129 10.16 12.13 -3.34
CA LEU A 129 9.81 11.10 -4.32
C LEU A 129 10.60 11.35 -5.61
N ARG A 130 10.66 10.34 -6.47
CA ARG A 130 11.08 10.52 -7.85
C ARG A 130 9.86 10.53 -8.76
N SER A 131 9.76 11.53 -9.64
CA SER A 131 8.69 11.59 -10.64
C SER A 131 8.87 10.52 -11.71
N ALA A 132 7.77 10.11 -12.35
CA ALA A 132 7.82 9.09 -13.40
C ALA A 132 8.68 9.55 -14.59
N PRO A 133 9.44 8.65 -15.21
CA PRO A 133 10.26 8.98 -16.36
C PRO A 133 9.41 9.13 -17.64
N SER A 134 9.81 10.04 -18.53
CA SER A 134 9.27 10.15 -19.90
C SER A 134 10.10 9.36 -20.92
N GLU A 135 11.35 9.09 -20.59
CA GLU A 135 12.31 8.34 -21.39
C GLU A 135 12.67 7.02 -20.68
N ALA A 136 13.26 6.08 -21.40
CA ALA A 136 13.76 4.85 -20.81
C ALA A 136 14.92 5.14 -19.86
N ARG A 137 14.80 4.72 -18.61
CA ARG A 137 15.87 4.71 -17.60
C ARG A 137 15.76 3.45 -16.75
N ASN A 138 16.81 3.15 -15.99
CA ASN A 138 16.77 2.07 -15.02
C ASN A 138 15.67 2.33 -13.99
N ILE A 139 14.82 1.34 -13.76
CA ILE A 139 13.73 1.37 -12.78
C ILE A 139 14.06 0.35 -11.71
N ARG A 140 13.87 0.71 -10.44
CA ARG A 140 13.90 -0.21 -9.31
C ARG A 140 12.67 0.02 -8.46
N PHE A 141 11.93 -1.05 -8.16
CA PHE A 141 10.85 -0.99 -7.18
C PHE A 141 10.86 -2.25 -6.31
N VAL A 142 10.19 -2.17 -5.17
CA VAL A 142 10.03 -3.30 -4.26
C VAL A 142 8.55 -3.62 -4.07
N TRP A 143 8.25 -4.89 -3.72
CA TRP A 143 6.89 -5.31 -3.39
C TRP A 143 6.90 -6.31 -2.23
N SER A 144 5.80 -6.34 -1.49
CA SER A 144 5.47 -7.33 -0.47
C SER A 144 4.07 -7.06 0.07
N GLY A 145 3.61 -7.84 1.04
CA GLY A 145 2.33 -7.68 1.75
C GLY A 145 2.43 -8.02 3.23
N ASP A 146 1.30 -8.12 3.90
CA ASP A 146 1.13 -8.79 5.19
C ASP A 146 1.81 -8.05 6.36
N THR A 147 1.19 -6.94 6.80
CA THR A 147 1.78 -6.02 7.79
C THR A 147 1.07 -6.08 9.14
N CYS A 148 1.77 -6.48 10.21
CA CYS A 148 1.28 -6.58 11.60
C CYS A 148 0.15 -7.59 11.78
N GLY A 149 0.34 -8.81 11.28
CA GLY A 149 -0.64 -9.88 11.30
C GLY A 149 -0.28 -11.06 12.20
N GLN A 150 -1.27 -11.94 12.38
CA GLN A 150 -1.13 -13.25 13.03
C GLN A 150 -0.60 -13.18 14.47
N GLY A 151 -0.90 -12.07 15.18
CA GLY A 151 -0.44 -11.80 16.53
C GLY A 151 0.89 -11.03 16.63
N PHE A 152 1.63 -10.90 15.53
CA PHE A 152 2.93 -10.21 15.49
C PHE A 152 2.77 -8.77 15.00
N GLY A 153 2.81 -7.82 15.95
CA GLY A 153 2.77 -6.38 15.69
C GLY A 153 4.14 -5.72 15.82
N ILE A 154 4.12 -4.42 16.09
CA ILE A 154 5.33 -3.62 16.29
C ILE A 154 6.04 -4.07 17.58
N ASN A 155 7.26 -4.58 17.44
CA ASN A 155 8.08 -4.97 18.57
C ASN A 155 9.20 -3.91 18.81
N PRO A 156 9.08 -3.07 19.86
CA PRO A 156 10.06 -2.03 20.12
C PRO A 156 11.43 -2.56 20.54
N ASP A 157 11.52 -3.78 21.11
CA ASP A 157 12.78 -4.36 21.57
C ASP A 157 13.78 -4.63 20.44
N ILE A 158 13.27 -4.79 19.20
CA ILE A 158 14.08 -5.02 18.01
C ILE A 158 14.13 -3.82 17.07
N GLY A 159 13.58 -2.67 17.50
CA GLY A 159 13.52 -1.45 16.69
C GLY A 159 12.35 -1.40 15.70
N GLY A 160 11.25 -2.09 16.00
CA GLY A 160 10.03 -2.06 15.19
C GLY A 160 10.11 -2.93 13.93
N MET A 161 9.41 -2.52 12.88
CA MET A 161 9.31 -3.23 11.60
C MET A 161 10.55 -2.96 10.72
N ARG A 162 11.64 -3.68 10.97
CA ARG A 162 12.96 -3.47 10.37
C ARG A 162 13.01 -3.65 8.85
N ILE A 163 12.11 -4.45 8.29
CA ILE A 163 12.05 -4.73 6.86
C ILE A 163 11.82 -3.46 6.03
N PHE A 164 11.08 -2.48 6.56
CA PHE A 164 10.88 -1.19 5.89
C PHE A 164 12.18 -0.40 5.75
N GLU A 165 13.08 -0.49 6.73
CA GLU A 165 14.41 0.12 6.61
C GLU A 165 15.29 -0.64 5.62
N ALA A 166 15.20 -1.98 5.54
CA ALA A 166 15.91 -2.77 4.54
C ALA A 166 15.46 -2.40 3.11
N MET A 167 14.14 -2.31 2.87
CA MET A 167 13.59 -1.84 1.59
C MET A 167 14.00 -0.39 1.28
N ARG A 168 13.95 0.53 2.27
CA ARG A 168 14.33 1.94 2.08
C ARG A 168 15.77 2.10 1.61
N ARG A 169 16.70 1.29 2.14
CA ARG A 169 18.12 1.28 1.75
C ARG A 169 18.34 0.87 0.29
N ARG A 170 17.38 0.18 -0.32
CA ARG A 170 17.42 -0.15 -1.75
C ARG A 170 17.14 1.07 -2.63
N GLN A 171 16.65 2.18 -2.08
CA GLN A 171 16.28 3.41 -2.79
C GLN A 171 15.34 3.13 -3.97
N PRO A 172 14.21 2.43 -3.74
CA PRO A 172 13.29 2.10 -4.81
C PRO A 172 12.54 3.34 -5.32
N ASP A 173 12.16 3.33 -6.57
CA ASP A 173 11.32 4.34 -7.20
C ASP A 173 9.90 4.36 -6.60
N PHE A 174 9.41 3.19 -6.19
CA PHE A 174 8.14 3.01 -5.49
C PHE A 174 8.07 1.65 -4.78
N PHE A 175 7.09 1.51 -3.91
CA PHE A 175 6.73 0.27 -3.25
C PHE A 175 5.32 -0.15 -3.67
N LEU A 176 5.16 -1.42 -4.09
CA LEU A 176 3.89 -2.06 -4.34
C LEU A 176 3.50 -2.88 -3.11
N HIS A 177 2.44 -2.46 -2.40
CA HIS A 177 1.87 -3.20 -1.28
C HIS A 177 0.77 -4.12 -1.80
N SER A 178 1.00 -5.44 -1.74
CA SER A 178 0.13 -6.47 -2.33
C SER A 178 -1.04 -6.89 -1.43
N GLY A 179 -1.51 -6.02 -0.57
CA GLY A 179 -2.63 -6.29 0.33
C GLY A 179 -2.18 -6.61 1.76
N ASP A 180 -3.16 -6.84 2.63
CA ASP A 180 -2.95 -7.00 4.08
C ASP A 180 -2.12 -5.84 4.66
N THR A 181 -2.52 -4.62 4.26
CA THR A 181 -1.94 -3.40 4.81
C THR A 181 -2.25 -3.25 6.30
N ILE A 182 -3.29 -3.92 6.76
CA ILE A 182 -3.67 -4.13 8.16
C ILE A 182 -4.30 -5.52 8.33
N TYR A 183 -4.29 -6.02 9.56
CA TYR A 183 -5.05 -7.19 10.01
C TYR A 183 -6.16 -6.71 10.95
N ALA A 184 -7.29 -6.29 10.38
CA ALA A 184 -8.42 -5.75 11.14
C ALA A 184 -9.12 -6.78 12.02
N ASP A 185 -9.00 -8.06 11.67
CA ASP A 185 -9.56 -9.22 12.37
C ASP A 185 -8.54 -9.93 13.29
N GLY A 186 -7.29 -9.45 13.33
CA GLY A 186 -6.18 -10.03 14.09
C GLY A 186 -5.83 -9.20 15.34
N PRO A 187 -6.42 -9.48 16.51
CA PRO A 187 -5.99 -8.88 17.76
C PRO A 187 -4.50 -9.17 18.04
N ILE A 188 -3.80 -8.20 18.61
CA ILE A 188 -2.39 -8.31 18.94
C ILE A 188 -2.24 -8.34 20.46
N PRO A 189 -1.86 -9.50 21.06
CA PRO A 189 -1.59 -9.60 22.49
C PRO A 189 -0.27 -8.90 22.83
N GLU A 190 -0.14 -8.44 24.07
CA GLU A 190 1.09 -7.75 24.53
C GLU A 190 2.34 -8.63 24.39
N ARG A 191 2.19 -9.95 24.60
CA ARG A 191 3.30 -10.90 24.61
C ARG A 191 2.90 -12.21 23.95
N ILE A 192 3.81 -12.77 23.15
CA ILE A 192 3.69 -14.10 22.55
C ILE A 192 4.97 -14.87 22.83
N GLU A 193 4.83 -16.07 23.34
CA GLU A 193 5.92 -17.04 23.33
C GLU A 193 6.02 -17.64 21.92
N THR A 194 7.18 -17.52 21.31
CA THR A 194 7.42 -17.97 19.95
C THR A 194 7.85 -19.44 19.92
N GLU A 195 7.88 -20.04 18.74
CA GLU A 195 8.34 -21.41 18.48
C GLU A 195 9.76 -21.70 19.02
N SER A 196 10.57 -20.66 19.18
CA SER A 196 11.94 -20.76 19.74
C SER A 196 12.02 -20.54 21.26
N GLY A 197 10.88 -20.38 21.95
CA GLY A 197 10.81 -20.05 23.38
C GLY A 197 11.17 -18.59 23.71
N ARG A 198 11.45 -17.77 22.69
CA ARG A 198 11.67 -16.33 22.87
C ARG A 198 10.33 -15.61 23.04
N ILE A 199 10.34 -14.48 23.73
CA ILE A 199 9.15 -13.65 23.90
C ILE A 199 9.15 -12.54 22.86
N TRP A 200 8.11 -12.53 22.00
CA TRP A 200 7.79 -11.39 21.18
C TRP A 200 6.94 -10.42 21.98
N ARG A 201 7.38 -9.16 22.10
CA ARG A 201 6.63 -8.12 22.79
C ARG A 201 6.05 -7.16 21.78
N ASN A 202 4.73 -7.01 21.85
CA ASN A 202 4.02 -6.09 20.99
C ASN A 202 3.79 -4.74 21.66
N ARG A 203 3.92 -3.67 20.90
CA ARG A 203 3.21 -2.45 21.20
C ARG A 203 1.71 -2.72 21.04
N VAL A 204 0.90 -2.34 22.02
CA VAL A 204 -0.56 -2.57 21.97
C VAL A 204 -1.32 -1.25 21.94
N THR A 205 -2.49 -1.26 21.31
CA THR A 205 -3.47 -0.16 21.30
C THR A 205 -4.86 -0.75 21.43
N GLU A 206 -5.83 0.07 21.83
CA GLU A 206 -7.23 -0.34 21.93
C GLU A 206 -7.76 -0.93 20.61
N ALA A 207 -7.43 -0.30 19.47
CA ALA A 207 -7.85 -0.77 18.15
C ALA A 207 -7.30 -2.16 17.76
N LYS A 208 -6.24 -2.64 18.42
CA LYS A 208 -5.66 -3.97 18.20
C LYS A 208 -6.01 -4.98 19.29
N SER A 209 -6.94 -4.65 20.21
CA SER A 209 -7.35 -5.54 21.31
C SER A 209 -8.45 -6.53 20.92
N LYS A 210 -9.19 -6.25 19.85
CA LYS A 210 -10.26 -7.09 19.32
C LYS A 210 -10.35 -6.99 17.80
N VAL A 211 -11.25 -7.75 17.18
CA VAL A 211 -11.62 -7.61 15.76
C VAL A 211 -12.25 -6.24 15.53
N ALA A 212 -11.94 -5.59 14.42
CA ALA A 212 -12.51 -4.30 14.06
C ALA A 212 -13.94 -4.47 13.52
N GLU A 213 -14.86 -3.65 14.02
CA GLU A 213 -16.26 -3.66 13.61
C GLU A 213 -16.78 -2.27 13.27
N THR A 214 -16.33 -1.24 13.97
CA THR A 214 -16.67 0.15 13.69
C THR A 214 -15.67 0.79 12.75
N LEU A 215 -16.07 1.84 12.05
CA LEU A 215 -15.16 2.58 11.17
C LEU A 215 -13.92 3.10 11.91
N ASP A 216 -14.07 3.55 13.16
CA ASP A 216 -12.93 4.06 13.94
C ASP A 216 -11.96 2.95 14.36
N GLU A 217 -12.43 1.74 14.59
CA GLU A 217 -11.57 0.57 14.85
C GLU A 217 -10.78 0.18 13.60
N PHE A 218 -11.38 0.20 12.40
CA PHE A 218 -10.65 0.03 11.14
C PHE A 218 -9.59 1.11 10.95
N ARG A 219 -9.94 2.39 11.14
CA ARG A 219 -9.00 3.51 11.11
C ARG A 219 -7.87 3.35 12.13
N GLY A 220 -8.22 2.84 13.31
CA GLY A 220 -7.29 2.56 14.40
C GLY A 220 -6.22 1.54 14.03
N ASN A 221 -6.53 0.55 13.18
CA ASN A 221 -5.56 -0.41 12.67
C ASN A 221 -4.51 0.27 11.77
N TYR A 222 -4.91 1.19 10.88
CA TYR A 222 -3.96 1.99 10.08
C TYR A 222 -3.11 2.89 10.98
N ARG A 223 -3.73 3.58 11.95
CA ARG A 223 -2.99 4.40 12.92
C ARG A 223 -1.99 3.59 13.72
N TYR A 224 -2.31 2.32 14.03
CA TYR A 224 -1.39 1.43 14.71
C TYR A 224 -0.11 1.21 13.90
N ASN A 225 -0.21 0.81 12.64
CA ASN A 225 0.96 0.59 11.80
C ASN A 225 1.82 1.86 11.66
N LEU A 226 1.18 3.03 11.56
CA LEU A 226 1.85 4.33 11.50
C LEU A 226 2.50 4.79 12.83
N LEU A 227 2.41 4.00 13.91
CA LEU A 227 3.24 4.19 15.10
C LEU A 227 4.70 3.75 14.92
N ASP A 228 4.99 2.96 13.88
CA ASP A 228 6.33 2.48 13.58
C ASP A 228 7.17 3.55 12.86
N ASP A 229 8.37 3.82 13.40
CA ASP A 229 9.25 4.86 12.85
C ASP A 229 9.88 4.46 11.52
N ASN A 230 10.15 3.16 11.30
CA ASN A 230 10.71 2.68 10.04
C ASN A 230 9.69 2.80 8.91
N LEU A 231 8.42 2.42 9.18
CA LEU A 231 7.34 2.58 8.23
C LEU A 231 7.10 4.05 7.88
N ARG A 232 7.03 4.95 8.88
CA ARG A 232 6.82 6.38 8.62
C ARG A 232 7.96 6.99 7.80
N ARG A 233 9.21 6.60 8.08
CA ARG A 233 10.36 7.05 7.30
C ARG A 233 10.31 6.52 5.87
N PHE A 234 10.01 5.24 5.71
CA PHE A 234 9.83 4.62 4.40
C PHE A 234 8.74 5.31 3.59
N ASN A 235 7.57 5.55 4.16
CA ASN A 235 6.44 6.21 3.51
C ASN A 235 6.74 7.65 3.08
N ALA A 236 7.59 8.37 3.83
CA ALA A 236 7.99 9.72 3.48
C ALA A 236 8.95 9.79 2.29
N GLU A 237 9.70 8.73 2.04
CA GLU A 237 10.78 8.69 1.04
C GLU A 237 10.47 7.81 -0.18
N VAL A 238 9.52 6.87 -0.06
CA VAL A 238 9.20 5.90 -1.10
C VAL A 238 7.72 6.00 -1.47
N PRO A 239 7.38 6.36 -2.71
CA PRO A 239 5.99 6.38 -3.18
C PRO A 239 5.33 5.01 -3.10
N GLN A 240 4.05 5.00 -2.76
CA GLN A 240 3.27 3.80 -2.50
C GLN A 240 2.29 3.50 -3.64
N ILE A 241 2.14 2.23 -4.00
CA ILE A 241 1.06 1.70 -4.82
C ILE A 241 0.39 0.62 -3.98
N TRP A 242 -0.80 0.87 -3.45
CA TRP A 242 -1.51 -0.07 -2.60
C TRP A 242 -2.62 -0.78 -3.38
N GLN A 243 -2.74 -2.06 -3.15
CA GLN A 243 -3.95 -2.85 -3.31
C GLN A 243 -4.41 -3.33 -1.93
N TRP A 244 -5.59 -3.92 -1.82
CA TRP A 244 -6.04 -4.55 -0.60
C TRP A 244 -6.18 -6.06 -0.79
N ASP A 245 -6.27 -6.77 0.32
CA ASP A 245 -6.54 -8.19 0.37
C ASP A 245 -7.72 -8.47 1.33
N ASP A 246 -7.77 -9.56 2.02
CA ASP A 246 -8.91 -9.92 2.86
C ASP A 246 -8.84 -9.33 4.26
N HIS A 247 -7.67 -9.28 4.89
CA HIS A 247 -7.52 -8.85 6.28
C HIS A 247 -7.74 -7.34 6.49
N GLU A 248 -7.82 -6.54 5.45
CA GLU A 248 -8.40 -5.22 5.58
C GLU A 248 -9.87 -5.28 6.05
N THR A 249 -10.54 -6.43 5.82
CA THR A 249 -11.91 -6.71 6.26
C THR A 249 -11.93 -7.83 7.30
N THR A 250 -11.63 -9.06 6.87
CA THR A 250 -11.54 -10.28 7.71
C THR A 250 -11.00 -11.45 6.90
N ASN A 251 -10.24 -12.33 7.55
CA ASN A 251 -9.61 -13.52 6.95
C ASN A 251 -10.55 -14.25 5.98
N ASN A 252 -10.04 -14.56 4.79
CA ASN A 252 -10.73 -15.24 3.70
C ASN A 252 -12.05 -14.56 3.29
N TRP A 253 -12.08 -13.23 3.30
CA TRP A 253 -13.28 -12.47 2.96
C TRP A 253 -13.78 -12.74 1.55
N SER A 254 -15.07 -13.00 1.50
CA SER A 254 -15.90 -13.05 0.29
C SER A 254 -17.32 -12.63 0.65
N SER A 255 -18.18 -12.41 -0.34
CA SER A 255 -19.59 -12.02 -0.13
C SER A 255 -20.42 -13.04 0.66
N SER A 256 -19.96 -14.29 0.77
CA SER A 256 -20.62 -15.34 1.55
C SER A 256 -20.01 -15.59 2.93
N LYS A 257 -19.05 -14.75 3.37
CA LYS A 257 -18.37 -14.93 4.65
C LYS A 257 -19.36 -14.86 5.81
N GLN A 258 -19.34 -15.88 6.63
CA GLN A 258 -20.05 -15.92 7.92
C GLN A 258 -19.06 -15.53 9.02
N LEU A 259 -19.41 -14.47 9.75
CA LEU A 259 -18.58 -13.96 10.85
C LEU A 259 -18.78 -14.80 12.10
N ASP A 260 -17.68 -15.15 12.76
CA ASP A 260 -17.65 -15.95 13.99
C ASP A 260 -18.16 -15.17 15.22
N GLU A 261 -18.09 -15.77 16.41
CA GLU A 261 -18.60 -15.22 17.66
C GLU A 261 -17.84 -13.99 18.15
N ARG A 262 -16.63 -13.72 17.65
CA ARG A 262 -15.85 -12.51 18.00
C ARG A 262 -16.52 -11.23 17.52
N TYR A 263 -17.36 -11.31 16.48
CA TYR A 263 -18.07 -10.18 15.89
C TYR A 263 -19.48 -10.00 16.46
N GLN A 264 -19.84 -8.79 16.84
CA GLN A 264 -21.22 -8.38 17.13
C GLN A 264 -21.97 -8.06 15.83
N VAL A 265 -21.30 -7.39 14.89
CA VAL A 265 -21.80 -7.15 13.54
C VAL A 265 -21.73 -8.45 12.76
N LYS A 266 -22.88 -8.97 12.30
CA LYS A 266 -22.94 -10.24 11.53
C LYS A 266 -23.11 -10.04 10.03
N ASP A 267 -23.32 -8.81 9.57
CA ASP A 267 -23.46 -8.45 8.18
C ASP A 267 -22.08 -8.12 7.60
N ILE A 268 -21.60 -8.99 6.71
CA ILE A 268 -20.28 -8.86 6.06
C ILE A 268 -20.21 -7.63 5.14
N ASP A 269 -21.32 -7.24 4.51
CA ASP A 269 -21.34 -6.09 3.60
C ASP A 269 -21.17 -4.78 4.38
N VAL A 270 -21.74 -4.70 5.60
CA VAL A 270 -21.52 -3.56 6.50
C VAL A 270 -20.08 -3.48 6.94
N LEU A 271 -19.47 -4.63 7.27
CA LEU A 271 -18.06 -4.69 7.68
C LEU A 271 -17.14 -4.26 6.55
N ALA A 272 -17.33 -4.85 5.36
CA ALA A 272 -16.55 -4.54 4.16
C ALA A 272 -16.69 -3.06 3.72
N ALA A 273 -17.87 -2.47 3.86
CA ALA A 273 -18.06 -1.05 3.56
C ALA A 273 -17.25 -0.13 4.48
N ARG A 274 -17.17 -0.46 5.78
CA ARG A 274 -16.36 0.28 6.77
C ARG A 274 -14.87 0.09 6.53
N ALA A 275 -14.44 -1.14 6.27
CA ALA A 275 -13.07 -1.50 5.91
C ALA A 275 -12.60 -0.71 4.68
N ARG A 276 -13.41 -0.74 3.62
CA ARG A 276 -13.14 -0.02 2.38
C ARG A 276 -13.05 1.49 2.56
N GLN A 277 -13.94 2.07 3.37
CA GLN A 277 -13.87 3.49 3.69
C GLN A 277 -12.55 3.83 4.38
N ALA A 278 -12.16 3.08 5.41
CA ALA A 278 -10.89 3.27 6.10
C ALA A 278 -9.69 3.09 5.15
N PHE A 279 -9.69 2.04 4.32
CA PHE A 279 -8.67 1.84 3.29
C PHE A 279 -8.53 3.06 2.38
N LEU A 280 -9.63 3.54 1.81
CA LEU A 280 -9.64 4.71 0.92
C LEU A 280 -9.24 6.02 1.63
N GLU A 281 -9.42 6.13 2.93
CA GLU A 281 -8.97 7.29 3.72
C GLU A 281 -7.46 7.26 3.99
N TYR A 282 -6.85 6.09 4.14
CA TYR A 282 -5.43 5.94 4.49
C TYR A 282 -4.52 5.65 3.31
N ALA A 283 -4.99 4.97 2.28
CA ALA A 283 -4.18 4.65 1.11
C ALA A 283 -3.84 5.92 0.30
N PRO A 284 -2.56 6.12 -0.07
CA PRO A 284 -2.14 7.26 -0.89
C PRO A 284 -2.42 7.00 -2.38
N LEU A 285 -3.65 6.62 -2.70
CA LEU A 285 -4.09 6.31 -4.05
C LEU A 285 -5.00 7.39 -4.63
N ARG A 286 -4.95 7.51 -5.95
CA ARG A 286 -5.82 8.41 -6.72
C ARG A 286 -7.13 7.70 -7.04
N PHE A 287 -8.22 8.14 -6.43
CA PHE A 287 -9.55 7.69 -6.81
C PHE A 287 -10.36 8.84 -7.43
N GLN A 288 -11.17 8.49 -8.41
CA GLN A 288 -12.08 9.46 -9.01
C GLN A 288 -13.30 9.63 -8.12
N ARG A 289 -13.51 10.85 -7.60
CA ARG A 289 -14.72 11.21 -6.82
C ARG A 289 -16.03 11.10 -7.64
N GLN A 290 -15.96 11.02 -8.95
CA GLN A 290 -17.10 11.01 -9.87
C GLN A 290 -17.49 9.60 -10.35
N GLY A 291 -17.46 8.63 -9.50
CA GLY A 291 -18.06 7.34 -9.70
C GLY A 291 -18.46 6.79 -8.35
N ARG A 292 -19.60 6.18 -8.23
CA ARG A 292 -20.10 5.57 -6.99
C ARG A 292 -19.16 4.50 -6.40
N ASP A 293 -17.98 4.29 -7.01
CA ASP A 293 -17.30 3.02 -6.87
C ASP A 293 -15.87 3.07 -6.35
N GLY A 294 -15.30 4.15 -5.85
CA GLY A 294 -13.94 4.13 -5.24
C GLY A 294 -13.10 2.91 -5.68
N ARG A 295 -12.88 2.70 -7.00
CA ARG A 295 -12.22 1.52 -7.54
C ARG A 295 -10.80 1.43 -7.00
N ILE A 296 -10.43 0.24 -6.53
CA ILE A 296 -9.06 -0.04 -6.09
C ILE A 296 -8.24 -0.47 -7.30
N TYR A 297 -8.80 -1.30 -8.20
CA TYR A 297 -8.09 -1.73 -9.39
C TYR A 297 -7.84 -0.57 -10.37
N ARG A 298 -6.62 -0.47 -10.81
CA ARG A 298 -6.15 0.62 -11.67
C ARG A 298 -4.85 0.27 -12.38
N LYS A 299 -4.50 1.08 -13.40
CA LYS A 299 -3.18 1.03 -14.02
C LYS A 299 -2.36 2.23 -13.55
N VAL A 300 -1.12 1.97 -13.19
CA VAL A 300 -0.08 2.98 -12.93
C VAL A 300 0.95 2.87 -14.05
N ALA A 301 0.96 3.87 -14.94
CA ALA A 301 1.91 3.95 -16.05
C ALA A 301 3.21 4.62 -15.56
N TYR A 302 4.28 3.84 -15.45
CA TYR A 302 5.56 4.32 -14.94
C TYR A 302 6.62 4.43 -16.06
N GLY A 303 6.33 5.30 -17.02
CA GLY A 303 7.18 5.55 -18.18
C GLY A 303 7.13 4.46 -19.26
N PRO A 304 8.07 4.47 -20.22
CA PRO A 304 7.99 3.57 -21.38
C PRO A 304 8.36 2.11 -21.07
N LEU A 305 9.02 1.84 -19.92
CA LEU A 305 9.48 0.50 -19.59
C LEU A 305 8.50 -0.29 -18.73
N LEU A 306 7.55 0.36 -18.03
CA LEU A 306 6.73 -0.32 -17.03
C LEU A 306 5.31 0.22 -16.96
N ASP A 307 4.33 -0.68 -17.07
CA ASP A 307 2.95 -0.50 -16.62
C ASP A 307 2.67 -1.49 -15.48
N VAL A 308 2.10 -0.99 -14.37
CA VAL A 308 1.62 -1.81 -13.24
C VAL A 308 0.10 -1.87 -13.26
N PHE A 309 -0.45 -3.08 -13.34
CA PHE A 309 -1.89 -3.36 -13.31
C PHE A 309 -2.26 -3.87 -11.94
N VAL A 310 -2.77 -2.99 -11.10
CA VAL A 310 -3.21 -3.29 -9.74
C VAL A 310 -4.59 -3.91 -9.80
N LEU A 311 -4.73 -5.13 -9.27
CA LEU A 311 -5.99 -5.85 -9.22
C LEU A 311 -6.72 -5.63 -7.89
N ASP A 312 -8.02 -5.88 -7.90
CA ASP A 312 -8.87 -6.01 -6.73
C ASP A 312 -9.51 -7.40 -6.79
N MET A 313 -8.92 -8.35 -6.07
CA MET A 313 -9.33 -9.74 -6.09
C MET A 313 -10.35 -10.06 -4.99
N ARG A 314 -10.84 -9.05 -4.27
CA ARG A 314 -11.75 -9.19 -3.13
C ARG A 314 -13.16 -8.67 -3.39
N SER A 315 -13.30 -7.44 -3.93
CA SER A 315 -14.60 -6.76 -4.03
C SER A 315 -15.61 -7.44 -4.94
N TYR A 316 -15.15 -8.20 -5.93
CA TYR A 316 -16.00 -8.66 -7.04
C TYR A 316 -16.12 -10.19 -7.10
N ARG A 317 -15.49 -10.89 -6.16
CA ARG A 317 -15.43 -12.36 -6.17
C ARG A 317 -16.72 -13.00 -5.66
N GLY A 318 -17.05 -14.17 -6.21
CA GLY A 318 -18.07 -15.05 -5.68
C GLY A 318 -17.68 -15.63 -4.32
N GLY A 319 -18.66 -16.21 -3.62
CA GLY A 319 -18.44 -16.87 -2.32
C GLY A 319 -17.43 -18.01 -2.40
N ASN A 320 -16.69 -18.24 -1.30
CA ASN A 320 -15.77 -19.36 -1.18
C ASN A 320 -16.56 -20.69 -1.20
N SER A 321 -16.16 -21.61 -2.05
CA SER A 321 -16.85 -22.88 -2.31
C SER A 321 -15.84 -23.98 -2.67
N ALA A 322 -16.33 -25.16 -3.01
CA ALA A 322 -15.46 -26.21 -3.56
C ALA A 322 -14.83 -25.84 -4.93
N ASN A 323 -15.28 -24.74 -5.55
CA ASN A 323 -14.69 -24.15 -6.74
C ASN A 323 -14.62 -25.12 -7.95
N LEU A 324 -15.64 -25.98 -8.10
CA LEU A 324 -15.70 -27.05 -9.11
C LEU A 324 -16.79 -26.81 -10.18
N GLN A 325 -17.30 -25.60 -10.32
CA GLN A 325 -18.33 -25.26 -11.32
C GLN A 325 -17.77 -25.34 -12.75
N ALA A 326 -18.45 -26.08 -13.63
CA ALA A 326 -18.01 -26.28 -15.01
C ALA A 326 -18.28 -25.07 -15.95
N ARG A 327 -19.02 -24.07 -15.50
CA ARG A 327 -19.40 -22.91 -16.30
C ARG A 327 -19.27 -21.62 -15.50
N ARG A 328 -18.89 -20.56 -16.18
CA ARG A 328 -18.80 -19.21 -15.58
C ARG A 328 -20.17 -18.71 -15.12
N SER A 329 -20.18 -18.09 -13.95
CA SER A 329 -21.32 -17.42 -13.33
C SER A 329 -20.81 -16.45 -12.25
N ALA A 330 -21.67 -15.70 -11.61
CA ALA A 330 -21.29 -14.85 -10.47
C ALA A 330 -20.63 -15.64 -9.33
N ALA A 331 -20.95 -16.93 -9.19
CA ALA A 331 -20.29 -17.79 -8.18
C ALA A 331 -18.84 -18.18 -8.53
N THR A 332 -18.44 -18.03 -9.78
CA THR A 332 -17.08 -18.32 -10.28
C THR A 332 -16.29 -17.06 -10.62
N ASP A 333 -16.87 -15.89 -10.45
CA ASP A 333 -16.15 -14.63 -10.64
C ASP A 333 -15.09 -14.49 -9.54
N PHE A 334 -13.94 -13.99 -9.94
CA PHE A 334 -12.83 -13.65 -9.03
C PHE A 334 -12.47 -12.16 -9.17
N LEU A 335 -12.17 -11.72 -10.38
CA LEU A 335 -12.02 -10.31 -10.73
C LEU A 335 -13.37 -9.66 -11.05
N GLY A 336 -14.34 -10.46 -11.45
CA GLY A 336 -15.61 -10.01 -11.96
C GLY A 336 -15.54 -9.46 -13.39
N ARG A 337 -16.69 -9.41 -14.04
CA ARG A 337 -16.78 -9.11 -15.49
C ARG A 337 -16.18 -7.75 -15.87
N GLU A 338 -16.48 -6.71 -15.11
CA GLU A 338 -16.04 -5.34 -15.46
C GLU A 338 -14.53 -5.18 -15.33
N GLN A 339 -13.96 -5.65 -14.23
CA GLN A 339 -12.52 -5.58 -14.01
C GLN A 339 -11.76 -6.44 -15.02
N LEU A 340 -12.22 -7.66 -15.31
CA LEU A 340 -11.60 -8.52 -16.31
C LEU A 340 -11.60 -7.87 -17.71
N GLN A 341 -12.71 -7.25 -18.12
CA GLN A 341 -12.77 -6.52 -19.41
C GLN A 341 -11.87 -5.29 -19.41
N TRP A 342 -11.80 -4.56 -18.29
CA TRP A 342 -10.88 -3.45 -18.12
C TRP A 342 -9.43 -3.94 -18.25
N LEU A 343 -9.04 -5.01 -17.54
CA LEU A 343 -7.69 -5.56 -17.58
C LEU A 343 -7.28 -5.98 -18.98
N LYS A 344 -8.17 -6.68 -19.71
CA LYS A 344 -7.93 -7.09 -21.10
C LYS A 344 -7.73 -5.88 -22.03
N ARG A 345 -8.53 -4.82 -21.88
CA ARG A 345 -8.36 -3.60 -22.70
C ARG A 345 -7.03 -2.90 -22.40
N GLU A 346 -6.71 -2.74 -21.12
CA GLU A 346 -5.51 -2.02 -20.68
C GLU A 346 -4.24 -2.78 -21.04
N LEU A 347 -4.22 -4.12 -20.90
CA LEU A 347 -3.10 -4.97 -21.33
C LEU A 347 -2.86 -4.87 -22.84
N ARG A 348 -3.92 -4.96 -23.65
CA ARG A 348 -3.81 -4.81 -25.11
C ARG A 348 -3.35 -3.41 -25.51
N GLY A 349 -3.78 -2.38 -24.78
CA GLY A 349 -3.43 -0.98 -25.05
C GLY A 349 -2.06 -0.56 -24.52
N SER A 350 -1.43 -1.37 -23.67
CA SER A 350 -0.15 -1.05 -23.06
C SER A 350 0.99 -1.08 -24.10
N ARG A 351 1.77 -0.01 -24.11
CA ARG A 351 2.99 0.12 -24.92
C ARG A 351 4.25 -0.02 -24.09
N ALA A 352 4.13 -0.19 -22.79
CA ALA A 352 5.27 -0.40 -21.92
C ALA A 352 6.00 -1.70 -22.26
N GLN A 353 7.32 -1.73 -22.07
CA GLN A 353 8.11 -2.95 -22.29
C GLN A 353 7.59 -4.08 -21.39
N TRP A 354 7.44 -3.83 -20.10
CA TRP A 354 6.98 -4.79 -19.10
C TRP A 354 5.59 -4.44 -18.56
N LYS A 355 4.78 -5.48 -18.32
CA LYS A 355 3.46 -5.43 -17.73
C LYS A 355 3.47 -6.23 -16.44
N VAL A 356 3.56 -5.55 -15.32
CA VAL A 356 3.43 -6.18 -14.01
C VAL A 356 1.96 -6.29 -13.65
N ILE A 357 1.49 -7.51 -13.42
CA ILE A 357 0.17 -7.78 -12.88
C ILE A 357 0.34 -7.95 -11.37
N ALA A 358 -0.11 -6.95 -10.63
CA ALA A 358 -0.09 -6.93 -9.17
C ALA A 358 -1.37 -7.58 -8.66
N ALA A 359 -1.23 -8.77 -8.12
CA ALA A 359 -2.28 -9.55 -7.51
C ALA A 359 -2.01 -9.71 -6.00
N ASP A 360 -3.05 -9.83 -5.18
CA ASP A 360 -2.88 -10.12 -3.76
C ASP A 360 -2.39 -11.55 -3.57
N MET A 361 -3.06 -12.54 -4.17
CA MET A 361 -2.75 -13.96 -3.99
C MET A 361 -2.24 -14.66 -5.26
N PRO A 362 -1.48 -15.76 -5.10
CA PRO A 362 -0.96 -16.56 -6.21
C PRO A 362 -2.05 -17.32 -6.98
N ILE A 363 -1.74 -17.60 -8.27
CA ILE A 363 -2.70 -18.25 -9.19
C ILE A 363 -2.85 -19.76 -8.91
N GLY A 364 -1.74 -20.47 -8.75
CA GLY A 364 -1.72 -21.92 -8.73
C GLY A 364 -1.49 -22.54 -7.36
N LEU A 365 -1.68 -21.79 -6.28
CA LEU A 365 -1.56 -22.29 -4.90
C LEU A 365 -2.94 -22.54 -4.29
N CYS A 366 -3.08 -23.68 -3.64
CA CYS A 366 -4.30 -24.04 -2.91
C CYS A 366 -4.32 -23.37 -1.54
N VAL A 367 -5.24 -22.43 -1.32
CA VAL A 367 -5.48 -21.78 -0.03
C VAL A 367 -6.85 -22.22 0.48
N PRO A 368 -6.92 -23.01 1.57
CA PRO A 368 -8.17 -23.58 2.07
C PRO A 368 -8.99 -22.55 2.89
N ASP A 369 -10.32 -22.67 2.83
CA ASP A 369 -11.28 -21.93 3.66
C ASP A 369 -12.27 -22.86 4.37
N GLY A 370 -11.75 -23.92 4.99
CA GLY A 370 -12.54 -24.93 5.70
C GLY A 370 -13.35 -25.85 4.77
N LYS A 371 -14.47 -26.36 5.27
CA LYS A 371 -15.32 -27.31 4.53
C LYS A 371 -16.75 -26.79 4.34
N ASP A 372 -17.40 -27.24 3.26
CA ASP A 372 -18.82 -26.98 3.03
C ASP A 372 -19.72 -27.98 3.80
N ALA A 373 -21.04 -27.80 3.69
CA ALA A 373 -22.02 -28.66 4.35
C ALA A 373 -21.98 -30.14 3.88
N GLN A 374 -21.36 -30.42 2.75
CA GLN A 374 -21.13 -31.74 2.20
C GLN A 374 -19.77 -32.34 2.57
N GLY A 375 -18.97 -31.63 3.40
CA GLY A 375 -17.64 -32.05 3.83
C GLY A 375 -16.54 -31.86 2.78
N ARG A 376 -16.82 -31.19 1.65
CA ARG A 376 -15.83 -30.87 0.61
C ARG A 376 -15.01 -29.65 1.05
N ASP A 377 -13.74 -29.62 0.67
CA ASP A 377 -12.90 -28.45 0.91
C ASP A 377 -13.46 -27.23 0.17
N ARG A 378 -13.48 -26.10 0.85
CA ARG A 378 -13.71 -24.78 0.24
C ARG A 378 -12.37 -24.11 0.04
N TRP A 379 -12.28 -23.36 -1.04
CA TRP A 379 -11.06 -22.67 -1.43
C TRP A 379 -11.26 -21.17 -1.39
N GLU A 380 -10.33 -20.49 -0.79
CA GLU A 380 -10.19 -19.08 -0.93
C GLU A 380 -9.51 -18.73 -2.25
N ALA A 381 -8.50 -19.50 -2.63
CA ALA A 381 -7.69 -19.36 -3.82
C ALA A 381 -8.49 -19.41 -5.14
N ILE A 382 -7.81 -19.05 -6.22
CA ILE A 382 -8.21 -19.36 -7.59
C ILE A 382 -8.19 -20.87 -7.81
N ALA A 383 -7.11 -21.51 -7.39
CA ALA A 383 -6.91 -22.95 -7.45
C ALA A 383 -7.92 -23.73 -6.62
N ASN A 384 -8.30 -24.91 -7.09
CA ASN A 384 -9.32 -25.77 -6.47
C ASN A 384 -8.79 -27.15 -6.04
N GLY A 385 -7.50 -27.42 -6.26
CA GLY A 385 -6.85 -28.68 -5.91
C GLY A 385 -7.23 -29.87 -6.78
N ASN A 386 -7.81 -29.65 -7.97
CA ASN A 386 -8.28 -30.70 -8.88
C ASN A 386 -7.47 -30.72 -10.18
N ASP A 387 -6.21 -30.86 -10.14
CA ASP A 387 -5.20 -30.97 -11.24
C ASP A 387 -5.73 -31.29 -12.67
N GLY A 388 -6.87 -30.70 -13.06
CA GLY A 388 -7.60 -31.05 -14.27
C GLY A 388 -7.90 -29.86 -15.18
N ALA A 389 -9.00 -29.99 -15.92
CA ALA A 389 -9.52 -28.86 -16.71
C ALA A 389 -9.93 -27.72 -15.78
N ALA A 390 -9.77 -26.47 -16.24
CA ALA A 390 -10.16 -25.30 -15.46
C ALA A 390 -11.64 -25.35 -15.02
N LEU A 391 -11.87 -25.21 -13.73
CA LEU A 391 -13.19 -25.18 -13.08
C LEU A 391 -13.30 -23.99 -12.13
N GLY A 392 -14.53 -23.62 -11.79
CA GLY A 392 -14.78 -22.56 -10.85
C GLY A 392 -14.11 -21.24 -11.25
N ARG A 393 -13.33 -20.64 -10.34
CA ARG A 393 -12.59 -19.38 -10.54
C ARG A 393 -11.48 -19.48 -11.59
N GLU A 394 -10.92 -20.68 -11.78
CA GLU A 394 -9.90 -20.91 -12.81
C GLU A 394 -10.42 -20.63 -14.21
N LEU A 395 -11.74 -20.74 -14.46
CA LEU A 395 -12.36 -20.40 -15.74
C LEU A 395 -12.12 -18.92 -16.12
N GLU A 396 -12.06 -18.03 -15.14
CA GLU A 396 -11.82 -16.61 -15.38
C GLU A 396 -10.35 -16.35 -15.70
N ILE A 397 -9.44 -16.99 -15.00
CA ILE A 397 -7.98 -16.90 -15.25
C ILE A 397 -7.63 -17.57 -16.58
N ALA A 398 -8.22 -18.71 -16.91
CA ALA A 398 -8.08 -19.36 -18.22
C ALA A 398 -8.50 -18.44 -19.37
N ASP A 399 -9.61 -17.70 -19.19
CA ASP A 399 -10.08 -16.69 -20.16
C ASP A 399 -9.12 -15.50 -20.28
N LEU A 400 -8.52 -15.05 -19.18
CA LEU A 400 -7.49 -14.00 -19.18
C LEU A 400 -6.20 -14.45 -19.88
N LEU A 401 -5.67 -15.60 -19.51
CA LEU A 401 -4.42 -16.15 -20.06
C LEU A 401 -4.55 -16.43 -21.57
N ARG A 402 -5.69 -17.02 -22.00
CA ARG A 402 -6.03 -17.20 -23.41
C ARG A 402 -6.05 -15.88 -24.17
N PHE A 403 -6.64 -14.85 -23.56
CA PHE A 403 -6.69 -13.51 -24.16
C PHE A 403 -5.28 -12.92 -24.31
N VAL A 404 -4.43 -12.99 -23.28
CA VAL A 404 -3.04 -12.52 -23.30
C VAL A 404 -2.29 -13.13 -24.46
N GLN A 405 -2.37 -14.45 -24.64
CA GLN A 405 -1.74 -15.16 -25.73
C GLN A 405 -2.29 -14.73 -27.11
N ARG A 406 -3.62 -14.76 -27.31
CA ARG A 406 -4.23 -14.46 -28.61
C ARG A 406 -4.12 -13.00 -29.02
N ALA A 407 -4.06 -12.09 -28.07
CA ALA A 407 -3.87 -10.67 -28.31
C ALA A 407 -2.41 -10.28 -28.53
N GLY A 408 -1.47 -11.23 -28.40
CA GLY A 408 -0.03 -10.99 -28.54
C GLY A 408 0.51 -10.08 -27.45
N VAL A 409 -0.08 -10.07 -26.26
CA VAL A 409 0.45 -9.34 -25.11
C VAL A 409 1.68 -10.06 -24.59
N ARG A 410 2.82 -9.38 -24.56
CA ARG A 410 4.13 -9.93 -24.17
C ARG A 410 4.66 -9.30 -22.90
N ASN A 411 5.66 -9.92 -22.30
CA ASN A 411 6.42 -9.39 -21.16
C ASN A 411 5.51 -9.13 -19.96
N THR A 412 4.68 -10.11 -19.59
CA THR A 412 3.84 -10.09 -18.40
C THR A 412 4.51 -10.83 -17.26
N VAL A 413 4.49 -10.25 -16.06
CA VAL A 413 5.02 -10.85 -14.83
C VAL A 413 3.98 -10.65 -13.73
N TRP A 414 3.71 -11.69 -12.95
CA TRP A 414 2.81 -11.63 -11.80
C TRP A 414 3.60 -11.44 -10.51
N LEU A 415 3.20 -10.47 -9.69
CA LEU A 415 3.76 -10.22 -8.35
C LEU A 415 2.64 -10.35 -7.32
N THR A 416 2.87 -11.18 -6.30
CA THR A 416 1.84 -11.57 -5.31
C THR A 416 2.42 -11.61 -3.89
N ALA A 417 1.54 -11.82 -2.87
CA ALA A 417 1.87 -12.01 -1.45
C ALA A 417 0.94 -13.04 -0.81
N ASP A 418 0.18 -12.71 0.24
CA ASP A 418 -0.91 -13.45 0.91
C ASP A 418 -0.46 -14.73 1.67
N VAL A 419 0.32 -15.59 1.06
CA VAL A 419 0.63 -16.92 1.60
C VAL A 419 1.76 -16.95 2.65
N HIS A 420 2.34 -15.81 2.98
CA HIS A 420 3.31 -15.61 4.06
C HIS A 420 4.61 -16.42 3.95
N TYR A 421 5.11 -16.59 2.74
CA TYR A 421 6.46 -17.08 2.42
C TYR A 421 6.91 -16.53 1.07
N CYS A 422 8.16 -16.74 0.68
CA CYS A 422 8.57 -16.33 -0.64
C CYS A 422 8.76 -17.52 -1.59
N ALA A 423 8.38 -17.31 -2.86
CA ALA A 423 8.51 -18.33 -3.90
C ALA A 423 8.64 -17.71 -5.30
N ALA A 424 9.16 -18.50 -6.24
CA ALA A 424 9.14 -18.21 -7.66
C ALA A 424 8.53 -19.41 -8.40
N HIS A 425 7.49 -19.16 -9.17
CA HIS A 425 6.79 -20.16 -9.95
C HIS A 425 6.89 -19.85 -11.44
N HIS A 426 7.15 -20.88 -12.24
CA HIS A 426 7.10 -20.81 -13.68
C HIS A 426 5.93 -21.66 -14.19
N TYR A 427 5.00 -21.01 -14.88
CA TYR A 427 3.84 -21.64 -15.50
C TYR A 427 4.12 -21.99 -16.96
N SER A 428 3.79 -23.21 -17.37
CA SER A 428 4.01 -23.63 -18.77
C SER A 428 2.85 -24.52 -19.24
N PRO A 429 2.34 -24.27 -20.48
CA PRO A 429 1.31 -25.12 -21.09
C PRO A 429 1.73 -26.57 -21.26
N GLU A 430 3.03 -26.87 -21.30
CA GLU A 430 3.54 -28.22 -21.42
C GLU A 430 3.20 -29.08 -20.19
N ARG A 431 3.23 -28.47 -19.00
CA ARG A 431 2.92 -29.11 -17.71
C ARG A 431 1.47 -28.96 -17.29
N ALA A 432 0.73 -28.06 -17.93
CA ALA A 432 -0.63 -27.66 -17.55
C ALA A 432 -1.68 -28.62 -18.11
N ALA A 433 -2.81 -28.78 -17.39
CA ALA A 433 -4.03 -29.35 -17.95
C ALA A 433 -4.70 -28.39 -18.94
N PHE A 434 -4.78 -27.10 -18.63
CA PHE A 434 -5.19 -26.05 -19.55
C PHE A 434 -3.97 -25.55 -20.37
N LYS A 435 -4.05 -25.62 -21.71
CA LYS A 435 -2.88 -25.41 -22.58
C LYS A 435 -2.91 -24.14 -23.43
N ASP A 436 -4.02 -23.41 -23.45
CA ASP A 436 -4.21 -22.25 -24.35
C ASP A 436 -3.68 -20.95 -23.71
N PHE A 437 -2.37 -20.92 -23.40
CA PHE A 437 -1.67 -19.76 -22.86
C PHE A 437 -0.16 -19.78 -23.17
N ALA A 438 0.48 -18.61 -23.10
CA ALA A 438 1.94 -18.49 -23.17
C ALA A 438 2.58 -18.67 -21.78
N PRO A 439 3.79 -19.24 -21.66
CA PRO A 439 4.49 -19.35 -20.39
C PRO A 439 4.64 -18.00 -19.68
N PHE A 440 4.59 -18.00 -18.34
CA PHE A 440 4.78 -16.80 -17.55
C PHE A 440 5.39 -17.11 -16.18
N TRP A 441 5.88 -16.06 -15.52
CA TRP A 441 6.43 -16.12 -14.18
C TRP A 441 5.48 -15.44 -13.18
N GLU A 442 5.41 -16.04 -11.99
CA GLU A 442 4.80 -15.49 -10.80
C GLU A 442 5.80 -15.51 -9.65
N PHE A 443 5.93 -14.39 -8.96
CA PHE A 443 6.79 -14.27 -7.80
C PHE A 443 5.96 -13.87 -6.59
N VAL A 444 6.21 -14.55 -5.47
CA VAL A 444 5.51 -14.38 -4.21
C VAL A 444 6.49 -13.79 -3.20
N ALA A 445 6.13 -12.72 -2.52
CA ALA A 445 6.96 -12.10 -1.49
C ALA A 445 6.10 -11.61 -0.33
N GLY A 446 6.38 -12.12 0.85
CA GLY A 446 5.72 -11.82 2.13
C GLY A 446 6.18 -12.81 3.20
N PRO A 447 5.77 -12.60 4.46
CA PRO A 447 5.14 -11.39 4.97
C PRO A 447 6.16 -10.29 5.31
N LEU A 448 5.71 -9.03 5.41
CA LEU A 448 6.54 -7.92 5.91
C LEU A 448 6.77 -8.00 7.41
N ASN A 449 5.70 -8.20 8.18
CA ASN A 449 5.77 -8.33 9.64
C ASN A 449 4.54 -9.07 10.16
N ALA A 450 4.47 -10.36 9.89
CA ALA A 450 3.39 -11.24 10.32
C ALA A 450 3.94 -12.64 10.59
N GLY A 451 3.10 -13.55 11.08
CA GLY A 451 3.43 -14.96 11.18
C GLY A 451 3.68 -15.55 9.80
N SER A 452 4.64 -16.44 9.67
CA SER A 452 4.98 -17.09 8.40
C SER A 452 4.38 -18.48 8.32
N PHE A 453 3.94 -18.88 7.11
CA PHE A 453 3.23 -20.11 6.84
C PHE A 453 3.84 -20.87 5.64
N GLY A 454 3.13 -21.87 5.17
CA GLY A 454 3.41 -22.61 3.94
C GLY A 454 4.29 -23.85 4.15
N PRO A 455 4.73 -24.46 3.05
CA PRO A 455 4.28 -24.15 1.71
C PRO A 455 2.87 -24.68 1.40
N ASN A 456 2.17 -24.01 0.50
CA ASN A 456 0.87 -24.46 0.00
C ASN A 456 1.03 -25.54 -1.07
N ALA A 457 0.03 -26.43 -1.18
CA ALA A 457 -0.05 -27.36 -2.30
C ALA A 457 -0.26 -26.62 -3.62
N LEU A 458 0.30 -27.18 -4.70
CA LEU A 458 0.09 -26.68 -6.05
C LEU A 458 -1.14 -27.30 -6.69
N ASP A 459 -1.74 -26.59 -7.64
CA ASP A 459 -2.77 -27.09 -8.55
C ASP A 459 -2.22 -27.13 -9.99
N GLY A 460 -2.35 -28.28 -10.62
CA GLY A 460 -1.79 -28.54 -11.95
C GLY A 460 -2.57 -27.96 -13.12
N THR A 461 -3.71 -27.29 -12.91
CA THR A 461 -4.56 -26.73 -13.99
C THR A 461 -3.76 -25.81 -14.92
N PHE A 462 -2.92 -24.93 -14.38
CA PHE A 462 -2.04 -24.04 -15.16
C PHE A 462 -0.56 -24.48 -15.14
N GLY A 463 -0.25 -25.66 -14.58
CA GLY A 463 1.07 -26.29 -14.61
C GLY A 463 2.18 -25.47 -13.94
N PRO A 464 2.00 -24.97 -12.70
CA PRO A 464 3.06 -24.29 -11.97
C PRO A 464 4.22 -25.24 -11.67
N GLN A 465 5.43 -24.72 -11.72
CA GLN A 465 6.63 -25.37 -11.23
C GLN A 465 7.31 -24.46 -10.22
N VAL A 466 7.62 -25.01 -9.05
CA VAL A 466 8.44 -24.29 -8.06
C VAL A 466 9.86 -24.20 -8.58
N MET A 467 10.31 -22.99 -8.89
CA MET A 467 11.69 -22.69 -9.24
C MET A 467 12.51 -22.31 -8.02
N PHE A 468 11.85 -21.72 -7.04
CA PHE A 468 12.41 -21.40 -5.72
C PHE A 468 11.28 -21.32 -4.69
N GLN A 469 11.57 -21.72 -3.45
CA GLN A 469 10.66 -21.58 -2.33
C GLN A 469 11.43 -21.52 -1.01
N LYS A 470 11.07 -20.58 -0.15
CA LYS A 470 11.57 -20.50 1.22
C LYS A 470 10.41 -20.24 2.18
N ALA A 471 10.01 -21.30 2.88
CA ALA A 471 8.87 -21.32 3.81
C ALA A 471 9.27 -21.98 5.13
N PRO A 472 8.63 -21.65 6.27
CA PRO A 472 8.91 -22.29 7.55
C PRO A 472 8.36 -23.72 7.61
N LEU A 473 8.94 -24.53 8.48
CA LEU A 473 8.42 -25.87 8.80
C LEU A 473 7.27 -25.82 9.83
N VAL A 474 7.24 -24.78 10.65
CA VAL A 474 6.23 -24.57 11.69
C VAL A 474 5.28 -23.49 11.23
N GLN A 475 3.98 -23.78 11.22
CA GLN A 475 2.96 -22.81 10.83
C GLN A 475 2.89 -21.66 11.84
N ASN A 476 2.64 -20.45 11.38
CA ASN A 476 2.64 -19.24 12.17
C ASN A 476 3.99 -18.98 12.88
N SER A 477 5.10 -19.28 12.20
CA SER A 477 6.44 -18.96 12.71
C SER A 477 6.61 -17.45 12.89
N SER A 478 7.22 -17.08 14.02
CA SER A 478 7.42 -15.68 14.37
C SER A 478 8.39 -14.97 13.42
N PRO A 479 8.38 -13.62 13.35
CA PRO A 479 9.39 -12.88 12.61
C PRO A 479 10.84 -13.14 13.09
N PHE A 480 11.02 -13.68 14.30
CA PHE A 480 12.34 -14.14 14.77
C PHE A 480 12.89 -15.32 14.00
N ALA A 481 12.07 -16.11 13.36
CA ALA A 481 12.49 -17.26 12.56
C ALA A 481 13.15 -16.88 11.22
N GLY A 482 13.08 -15.60 10.81
CA GLY A 482 13.75 -15.10 9.61
C GLY A 482 13.02 -15.40 8.29
N TYR A 483 11.71 -15.62 8.34
CA TYR A 483 10.87 -15.84 7.16
C TYR A 483 10.05 -14.61 6.79
N GLN A 484 10.64 -13.44 6.93
CA GLN A 484 10.08 -12.18 6.46
C GLN A 484 10.78 -11.79 5.16
N PHE A 485 10.01 -11.50 4.10
CA PHE A 485 10.58 -11.31 2.77
C PHE A 485 9.93 -10.13 2.04
N PHE A 486 10.72 -9.53 1.15
CA PHE A 486 10.23 -8.63 0.12
C PHE A 486 10.87 -8.98 -1.23
N GLY A 487 10.21 -8.60 -2.30
CA GLY A 487 10.79 -8.71 -3.62
C GLY A 487 11.30 -7.36 -4.11
N GLU A 488 12.32 -7.40 -4.96
CA GLU A 488 12.86 -6.26 -5.69
C GLU A 488 12.81 -6.56 -7.18
N VAL A 489 12.37 -5.59 -7.96
CA VAL A 489 12.40 -5.65 -9.43
C VAL A 489 13.31 -4.54 -9.93
N GLU A 490 14.24 -4.91 -10.80
CA GLU A 490 15.10 -3.98 -11.54
C GLU A 490 14.85 -4.14 -13.03
N ILE A 491 14.65 -3.03 -13.75
CA ILE A 491 14.55 -3.01 -15.21
C ILE A 491 15.70 -2.17 -15.73
N ASP A 492 16.58 -2.80 -16.51
CA ASP A 492 17.70 -2.11 -17.15
C ASP A 492 17.24 -1.38 -18.42
N ALA A 493 17.62 -0.13 -18.54
CA ALA A 493 17.19 0.72 -19.67
C ALA A 493 17.81 0.34 -21.01
N GLN A 494 19.00 -0.24 -20.99
CA GLN A 494 19.75 -0.57 -22.20
C GLN A 494 19.36 -1.94 -22.75
N SER A 495 19.46 -2.98 -21.92
CA SER A 495 19.10 -4.36 -22.30
C SER A 495 17.59 -4.58 -22.27
N ARG A 496 16.84 -3.75 -21.53
CA ARG A 496 15.42 -3.90 -21.21
C ARG A 496 15.08 -5.17 -20.43
N ALA A 497 16.10 -5.90 -19.96
CA ALA A 497 15.91 -7.05 -19.10
C ALA A 497 15.26 -6.64 -17.78
N LEU A 498 14.42 -7.54 -17.25
CA LEU A 498 13.79 -7.39 -15.94
C LEU A 498 14.36 -8.45 -15.01
N THR A 499 14.96 -8.02 -13.90
CA THR A 499 15.48 -8.91 -12.87
C THR A 499 14.58 -8.84 -11.64
N VAL A 500 14.11 -10.00 -11.20
CA VAL A 500 13.39 -10.15 -9.92
C VAL A 500 14.33 -10.76 -8.90
N THR A 501 14.48 -10.13 -7.75
CA THR A 501 15.26 -10.62 -6.62
C THR A 501 14.37 -10.71 -5.38
N LEU A 502 14.23 -11.92 -4.82
CA LEU A 502 13.60 -12.11 -3.50
C LEU A 502 14.65 -11.88 -2.43
N ARG A 503 14.31 -11.10 -1.41
CA ARG A 503 15.21 -10.67 -0.33
C ARG A 503 14.61 -10.96 1.04
N ASP A 504 15.47 -11.24 1.98
CA ASP A 504 15.10 -11.44 3.39
C ASP A 504 14.99 -10.11 4.18
N LEU A 505 14.71 -10.23 5.46
CA LEU A 505 14.54 -9.13 6.42
C LEU A 505 15.74 -8.15 6.44
N ASP A 506 16.96 -8.65 6.21
CA ASP A 506 18.18 -7.83 6.24
C ASP A 506 18.51 -7.24 4.86
N GLY A 507 17.73 -7.60 3.84
CA GLY A 507 17.89 -7.15 2.44
C GLY A 507 18.83 -8.03 1.62
N GLU A 508 19.27 -9.18 2.18
CA GLU A 508 20.13 -10.12 1.46
C GLU A 508 19.33 -10.92 0.43
N PRO A 509 19.89 -11.16 -0.76
CA PRO A 509 19.21 -11.92 -1.80
C PRO A 509 19.12 -13.40 -1.42
N VAL A 510 17.93 -13.97 -1.52
CA VAL A 510 17.68 -15.42 -1.33
C VAL A 510 17.43 -16.14 -2.67
N PHE A 511 16.99 -15.39 -3.68
CA PHE A 511 16.79 -15.87 -5.05
C PHE A 511 16.84 -14.71 -6.03
N SER A 512 17.28 -14.95 -7.27
CA SER A 512 17.23 -13.96 -8.36
C SER A 512 16.96 -14.63 -9.70
N GLN A 513 16.11 -14.00 -10.51
CA GLN A 513 15.78 -14.43 -11.86
C GLN A 513 15.78 -13.25 -12.80
N GLU A 514 16.61 -13.31 -13.85
CA GLU A 514 16.55 -12.36 -14.95
C GLU A 514 15.62 -12.87 -16.05
N LEU A 515 14.79 -11.99 -16.59
CA LEU A 515 13.87 -12.22 -17.69
C LEU A 515 14.27 -11.34 -18.86
N GLN A 516 14.45 -11.97 -20.02
CA GLN A 516 14.72 -11.23 -21.26
C GLN A 516 13.39 -10.81 -21.90
N PRO A 517 13.29 -9.60 -22.47
CA PRO A 517 12.06 -9.18 -23.11
C PRO A 517 11.86 -9.90 -24.45
N ASP A 518 10.64 -10.37 -24.70
CA ASP A 518 10.25 -10.89 -26.00
C ASP A 518 10.19 -9.77 -27.04
N GLY A 519 10.85 -9.94 -28.18
CA GLY A 519 10.76 -9.03 -29.34
C GLY A 519 11.55 -7.73 -29.17
N ALA A 520 12.72 -7.80 -28.51
CA ALA A 520 13.73 -6.74 -28.54
C ALA A 520 14.48 -6.70 -29.87
#